data_69082f3a4c294dc5881f3add8f1b8a15
#
_entry.id   69082f3a4c294dc5881f3add8f1b8a15
#
_cell.length_a   1.000
_cell.length_b   1.000
_cell.length_c   1.000
_cell.angle_alpha   90.00
_cell.angle_beta   90.00
_cell.angle_gamma   90.00
#
_symmetry.space_group_name_H-M   'P 1'
#
loop_
_entity.id
_entity.type
_entity.pdbx_description
1 polymer ?
#
loop_
_entity_poly.entity_id
_entity_poly.type
_entity_poly.pdbx_seq_one_letter_code
_entity_poly.pdbx_strand_id
1 'polypeptide(L)'
;NLMASPGAGKTSLILATTSRLPADVRPGVIEGDLASRIDADRIAAAGIPVVQINTGGGCHLDAPMVRAALPDLPLDAIDILFIENVGNLVCPANFALGSDIDVVVASVPEGHDKPYKYPGMFASADAVVLNKVDVLEVFDFDVDYFRRGLTMVNPDAPLFPVSCRTGAGMAEWAAWLLQRLV
;
A
#
# COMPACT_ATOMS: atom_id res chain seq x y z
N ASN A 1 -4.13 4.04 -3.75
CA ASN A 1 -4.45 3.81 -2.33
C ASN A 1 -3.81 2.49 -1.86
N LEU A 2 -3.13 2.51 -0.72
CA LEU A 2 -2.46 1.36 -0.10
C LEU A 2 -3.19 0.98 1.18
N MET A 3 -3.78 -0.19 1.21
CA MET A 3 -4.54 -0.73 2.33
C MET A 3 -3.83 -1.94 2.94
N ALA A 4 -3.78 -2.04 4.25
CA ALA A 4 -3.08 -3.12 4.95
C ALA A 4 -3.42 -3.14 6.44
N SER A 5 -3.08 -4.23 7.12
CA SER A 5 -2.98 -4.21 8.58
C SER A 5 -1.81 -3.33 9.07
N PRO A 6 -1.83 -2.92 10.34
CA PRO A 6 -0.68 -2.26 10.95
C PRO A 6 0.57 -3.15 10.84
N GLY A 7 1.70 -2.55 10.49
CA GLY A 7 2.97 -3.27 10.42
C GLY A 7 3.21 -4.13 9.16
N ALA A 8 2.28 -4.20 8.20
CA ALA A 8 2.48 -4.90 6.93
C ALA A 8 3.59 -4.29 6.07
N GLY A 9 3.87 -2.99 6.26
CA GLY A 9 4.97 -2.28 5.60
C GLY A 9 4.55 -1.37 4.46
N LYS A 10 3.39 -0.69 4.57
CA LYS A 10 2.91 0.29 3.59
C LYS A 10 3.95 1.38 3.31
N THR A 11 4.38 2.10 4.35
CA THR A 11 5.41 3.14 4.26
C THR A 11 6.71 2.63 3.64
N SER A 12 7.14 1.42 4.04
CA SER A 12 8.34 0.78 3.48
C SER A 12 8.17 0.45 2.00
N LEU A 13 6.96 0.03 1.59
CA LEU A 13 6.64 -0.23 0.18
C LEU A 13 6.67 1.07 -0.64
N ILE A 14 6.08 2.16 -0.14
CA ILE A 14 6.15 3.47 -0.78
C ILE A 14 7.62 3.87 -0.99
N LEU A 15 8.43 3.89 0.06
CA LEU A 15 9.84 4.28 -0.02
C LEU A 15 10.67 3.37 -0.95
N ALA A 16 10.44 2.06 -0.89
CA ALA A 16 11.14 1.12 -1.77
C ALA A 16 10.68 1.24 -3.23
N THR A 17 9.42 1.59 -3.48
CA THR A 17 8.89 1.84 -4.82
C THR A 17 9.45 3.14 -5.37
N THR A 18 9.37 4.23 -4.62
CA THR A 18 9.82 5.56 -5.06
C THR A 18 11.31 5.59 -5.41
N SER A 19 12.14 4.82 -4.67
CA SER A 19 13.58 4.68 -4.99
C SER A 19 13.86 3.97 -6.32
N ARG A 20 12.85 3.39 -6.97
CA ARG A 20 12.93 2.64 -8.25
C ARG A 20 12.15 3.29 -9.38
N LEU A 21 11.45 4.37 -9.10
CA LEU A 21 10.80 5.14 -10.16
C LEU A 21 11.85 5.81 -11.04
N PRO A 22 11.58 5.99 -12.34
CA PRO A 22 12.38 6.85 -13.20
C PRO A 22 12.53 8.25 -12.60
N ALA A 23 13.66 8.91 -12.88
CA ALA A 23 13.98 10.23 -12.28
C ALA A 23 13.01 11.36 -12.70
N ASP A 24 12.28 11.16 -13.79
CA ASP A 24 11.26 12.05 -14.30
C ASP A 24 9.86 11.79 -13.72
N VAL A 25 9.67 10.72 -12.98
CA VAL A 25 8.40 10.41 -12.28
C VAL A 25 8.47 10.92 -10.84
N ARG A 26 7.67 11.92 -10.53
CA ARG A 26 7.67 12.63 -9.25
C ARG A 26 6.59 12.09 -8.32
N PRO A 27 6.96 11.46 -7.21
CA PRO A 27 6.00 10.95 -6.23
C PRO A 27 5.52 12.04 -5.26
N GLY A 28 4.30 11.87 -4.75
CA GLY A 28 3.77 12.55 -3.58
C GLY A 28 3.05 11.54 -2.68
N VAL A 29 2.80 11.89 -1.43
CA VAL A 29 2.15 11.00 -0.47
C VAL A 29 1.12 11.73 0.38
N ILE A 30 -0.05 11.14 0.54
CA ILE A 30 -0.98 11.41 1.64
C ILE A 30 -0.85 10.23 2.61
N GLU A 31 -0.51 10.51 3.86
CA GLU A 31 -0.34 9.51 4.91
C GLU A 31 -1.48 9.63 5.93
N GLY A 32 -2.26 8.55 6.12
CA GLY A 32 -3.33 8.48 7.10
C GLY A 32 -2.93 7.66 8.33
N ASP A 33 -2.89 8.32 9.49
CA ASP A 33 -2.59 7.66 10.76
C ASP A 33 -3.54 8.10 11.88
N LEU A 34 -3.61 7.30 12.94
CA LEU A 34 -4.46 7.56 14.10
C LEU A 34 -3.98 8.77 14.91
N ALA A 35 -2.65 8.94 15.05
CA ALA A 35 -2.05 9.98 15.90
C ALA A 35 -0.56 10.26 15.65
N SER A 36 0.19 9.34 14.99
CA SER A 36 1.65 9.39 14.87
C SER A 36 2.08 10.12 13.59
N ARG A 37 3.22 10.83 13.65
CA ARG A 37 3.86 11.44 12.47
C ARG A 37 5.07 10.66 11.98
N ILE A 38 5.38 9.52 12.59
CA ILE A 38 6.63 8.79 12.34
C ILE A 38 6.78 8.41 10.86
N ASP A 39 5.71 7.93 10.23
CA ASP A 39 5.76 7.50 8.83
C ASP A 39 5.78 8.70 7.88
N ALA A 40 5.02 9.75 8.14
CA ALA A 40 5.11 11.00 7.38
C ALA A 40 6.51 11.63 7.47
N ASP A 41 7.14 11.63 8.65
CA ASP A 41 8.49 12.16 8.85
C ASP A 41 9.55 11.32 8.10
N ARG A 42 9.37 10.00 8.03
CA ARG A 42 10.24 9.10 7.23
C ARG A 42 10.14 9.38 5.73
N ILE A 43 8.93 9.63 5.23
CA ILE A 43 8.68 9.98 3.82
C ILE A 43 9.28 11.35 3.51
N ALA A 44 9.07 12.34 4.37
CA ALA A 44 9.65 13.67 4.22
C ALA A 44 11.17 13.65 4.22
N ALA A 45 11.79 12.83 5.08
CA ALA A 45 13.24 12.65 5.14
C ALA A 45 13.84 12.04 3.86
N ALA A 46 13.02 11.33 3.07
CA ALA A 46 13.39 10.85 1.74
C ALA A 46 13.22 11.90 0.62
N GLY A 47 12.82 13.13 0.97
CA GLY A 47 12.64 14.23 0.02
C GLY A 47 11.33 14.16 -0.78
N ILE A 48 10.36 13.35 -0.33
CA ILE A 48 9.06 13.18 -1.01
C ILE A 48 8.05 14.14 -0.38
N PRO A 49 7.33 14.95 -1.17
CA PRO A 49 6.20 15.75 -0.67
C PRO A 49 5.18 14.87 0.03
N VAL A 50 4.86 15.19 1.27
CA VAL A 50 3.92 14.40 2.07
C VAL A 50 3.03 15.29 2.92
N VAL A 51 1.75 14.94 2.98
CA VAL A 51 0.75 15.51 3.90
C VAL A 51 0.20 14.39 4.76
N GLN A 52 0.14 14.65 6.07
CA GLN A 52 -0.47 13.70 7.01
C GLN A 52 -1.90 14.07 7.32
N ILE A 53 -2.78 13.08 7.29
CA ILE A 53 -4.15 13.16 7.82
C ILE A 53 -4.18 12.42 9.16
N ASN A 54 -4.33 13.17 10.25
CA ASN A 54 -4.59 12.58 11.55
C ASN A 54 -6.09 12.33 11.68
N THR A 55 -6.48 11.04 11.76
CA THR A 55 -7.89 10.65 11.82
C THR A 55 -8.51 10.77 13.21
N GLY A 56 -7.71 11.09 14.25
CA GLY A 56 -8.21 11.23 15.63
C GLY A 56 -8.84 9.96 16.19
N GLY A 57 -8.36 8.77 15.73
CA GLY A 57 -8.90 7.47 16.12
C GLY A 57 -9.80 6.80 15.07
N GLY A 58 -10.05 7.46 13.95
CA GLY A 58 -10.75 6.85 12.80
C GLY A 58 -9.90 5.74 12.17
N CYS A 59 -10.53 4.60 11.88
CA CYS A 59 -9.83 3.39 11.38
C CYS A 59 -9.68 3.33 9.86
N HIS A 60 -9.96 4.41 9.13
CA HIS A 60 -9.85 4.53 7.67
C HIS A 60 -9.78 6.00 7.27
N LEU A 61 -9.35 6.26 6.04
CA LEU A 61 -9.55 7.51 5.33
C LEU A 61 -10.84 7.46 4.52
N ASP A 62 -11.45 8.61 4.28
CA ASP A 62 -12.54 8.80 3.32
C ASP A 62 -12.19 9.84 2.24
N ALA A 63 -12.98 9.90 1.18
CA ALA A 63 -12.73 10.82 0.07
C ALA A 63 -12.78 12.31 0.48
N PRO A 64 -13.66 12.76 1.39
CA PRO A 64 -13.61 14.13 1.93
C PRO A 64 -12.29 14.45 2.63
N MET A 65 -11.74 13.54 3.44
CA MET A 65 -10.44 13.74 4.10
C MET A 65 -9.30 13.87 3.09
N VAL A 66 -9.24 12.95 2.11
CA VAL A 66 -8.24 13.01 1.04
C VAL A 66 -8.36 14.31 0.26
N ARG A 67 -9.55 14.69 -0.17
CA ARG A 67 -9.80 15.94 -0.91
C ARG A 67 -9.38 17.18 -0.14
N ALA A 68 -9.56 17.19 1.18
CA ALA A 68 -9.15 18.30 2.04
C ALA A 68 -7.63 18.43 2.15
N ALA A 69 -6.88 17.33 2.02
CA ALA A 69 -5.41 17.31 2.08
C ALA A 69 -4.73 17.66 0.75
N LEU A 70 -5.40 17.48 -0.40
CA LEU A 70 -4.81 17.73 -1.72
C LEU A 70 -4.21 19.13 -1.89
N PRO A 71 -4.85 20.25 -1.42
CA PRO A 71 -4.29 21.59 -1.57
C PRO A 71 -2.95 21.83 -0.87
N ASP A 72 -2.59 21.00 0.10
CA ASP A 72 -1.33 21.09 0.85
C ASP A 72 -0.16 20.40 0.13
N LEU A 73 -0.42 19.76 -1.02
CA LEU A 73 0.57 19.13 -1.89
C LEU A 73 0.81 19.96 -3.16
N PRO A 74 2.04 19.98 -3.70
CA PRO A 74 2.36 20.61 -4.98
C PRO A 74 1.89 19.74 -6.16
N LEU A 75 0.57 19.61 -6.37
CA LEU A 75 -0.03 18.65 -7.31
C LEU A 75 0.50 18.79 -8.74
N ASP A 76 0.80 20.02 -9.20
CA ASP A 76 1.39 20.28 -10.53
C ASP A 76 2.82 19.67 -10.68
N ALA A 77 3.44 19.32 -9.56
CA ALA A 77 4.76 18.70 -9.50
C ALA A 77 4.72 17.22 -9.09
N ILE A 78 3.57 16.59 -9.12
CA ILE A 78 3.38 15.18 -8.73
C ILE A 78 2.80 14.43 -9.92
N ASP A 79 3.46 13.34 -10.31
CA ASP A 79 3.01 12.44 -11.38
C ASP A 79 2.32 11.19 -10.83
N ILE A 80 2.67 10.79 -9.59
CA ILE A 80 2.03 9.69 -8.86
C ILE A 80 1.78 10.10 -7.40
N LEU A 81 0.54 10.00 -6.96
CA LEU A 81 0.14 10.24 -5.58
C LEU A 81 -0.16 8.92 -4.88
N PHE A 82 0.65 8.57 -3.89
CA PHE A 82 0.36 7.47 -3.00
C PHE A 82 -0.55 7.93 -1.86
N ILE A 83 -1.61 7.19 -1.59
CA ILE A 83 -2.44 7.37 -0.41
C ILE A 83 -2.17 6.18 0.52
N GLU A 84 -1.45 6.40 1.60
CA GLU A 84 -1.27 5.40 2.65
C GLU A 84 -2.47 5.44 3.59
N ASN A 85 -3.33 4.43 3.55
CA ASN A 85 -4.50 4.33 4.41
C ASN A 85 -4.13 3.90 5.83
N VAL A 86 -5.02 4.16 6.78
CA VAL A 86 -4.88 3.69 8.16
C VAL A 86 -4.72 2.17 8.18
N GLY A 87 -3.86 1.67 9.07
CA GLY A 87 -3.63 0.23 9.21
C GLY A 87 -4.87 -0.50 9.71
N ASN A 88 -5.62 -1.13 8.77
CA ASN A 88 -6.83 -1.90 9.04
C ASN A 88 -7.18 -2.78 7.83
N LEU A 89 -7.59 -4.05 8.05
CA LEU A 89 -7.99 -4.97 6.98
C LEU A 89 -9.50 -5.06 6.74
N VAL A 90 -10.29 -4.20 7.37
CA VAL A 90 -11.76 -4.24 7.25
C VAL A 90 -12.30 -2.91 6.74
N CYS A 91 -12.09 -1.83 7.51
CA CYS A 91 -12.74 -0.54 7.23
C CYS A 91 -12.35 0.06 5.87
N PRO A 92 -11.07 0.15 5.47
CA PRO A 92 -10.68 0.82 4.23
C PRO A 92 -11.35 0.26 2.98
N ALA A 93 -11.67 -1.03 2.94
CA ALA A 93 -12.34 -1.66 1.79
C ALA A 93 -13.77 -1.13 1.51
N ASN A 94 -14.38 -0.45 2.50
CA ASN A 94 -15.75 0.04 2.38
C ASN A 94 -15.84 1.53 1.99
N PHE A 95 -14.70 2.21 1.84
CA PHE A 95 -14.64 3.65 1.59
C PHE A 95 -13.77 3.94 0.37
N ALA A 96 -14.43 4.19 -0.76
CA ALA A 96 -13.74 4.62 -1.98
C ALA A 96 -13.13 6.01 -1.77
N LEU A 97 -11.83 6.15 -2.06
CA LEU A 97 -11.10 7.42 -1.93
C LEU A 97 -11.09 8.24 -3.22
N GLY A 98 -11.51 7.64 -4.35
CA GLY A 98 -11.35 8.22 -5.68
C GLY A 98 -9.97 7.95 -6.27
N SER A 99 -9.25 6.95 -5.75
CA SER A 99 -7.99 6.45 -6.29
C SER A 99 -8.21 5.66 -7.58
N ASP A 100 -7.28 5.77 -8.53
CA ASP A 100 -7.29 4.99 -9.78
C ASP A 100 -6.92 3.53 -9.53
N ILE A 101 -6.16 3.25 -8.47
CA ILE A 101 -5.63 1.92 -8.13
C ILE A 101 -5.73 1.69 -6.62
N ASP A 102 -6.32 0.58 -6.24
CA ASP A 102 -6.39 0.10 -4.87
C ASP A 102 -5.51 -1.12 -4.68
N VAL A 103 -4.52 -1.02 -3.78
CA VAL A 103 -3.54 -2.07 -3.52
C VAL A 103 -3.66 -2.58 -2.10
N VAL A 104 -3.77 -3.89 -1.93
CA VAL A 104 -3.67 -4.53 -0.62
C VAL A 104 -2.24 -4.99 -0.36
N VAL A 105 -1.68 -4.55 0.76
CA VAL A 105 -0.37 -4.99 1.22
C VAL A 105 -0.55 -5.98 2.37
N ALA A 106 -0.24 -7.24 2.11
CA ALA A 106 -0.12 -8.29 3.11
C ALA A 106 1.36 -8.52 3.43
N SER A 107 1.66 -9.21 4.52
CA SER A 107 3.03 -9.58 4.84
C SER A 107 3.15 -10.97 5.43
N VAL A 108 4.29 -11.63 5.22
CA VAL A 108 4.55 -13.00 5.68
C VAL A 108 4.26 -13.19 7.19
N PRO A 109 4.69 -12.30 8.10
CA PRO A 109 4.42 -12.48 9.54
C PRO A 109 2.94 -12.45 9.93
N GLU A 110 2.06 -11.96 9.07
CA GLU A 110 0.62 -11.89 9.36
C GLU A 110 -0.11 -13.21 9.13
N GLY A 111 0.52 -14.16 8.44
CA GLY A 111 -0.04 -15.47 8.10
C GLY A 111 -0.75 -15.51 6.74
N HIS A 112 -0.80 -16.73 6.18
CA HIS A 112 -1.28 -17.02 4.82
C HIS A 112 -2.80 -17.08 4.66
N ASP A 113 -3.55 -16.92 5.74
CA ASP A 113 -5.01 -17.09 5.78
C ASP A 113 -5.81 -15.78 5.54
N LYS A 114 -5.10 -14.65 5.31
CA LYS A 114 -5.73 -13.33 5.20
C LYS A 114 -6.79 -13.23 4.10
N PRO A 115 -6.60 -13.75 2.87
CA PRO A 115 -7.63 -13.69 1.85
C PRO A 115 -8.92 -14.42 2.25
N TYR A 116 -8.81 -15.49 3.03
CA TYR A 116 -9.96 -16.25 3.52
C TYR A 116 -10.70 -15.54 4.66
N LYS A 117 -9.96 -14.86 5.54
CA LYS A 117 -10.51 -14.17 6.72
C LYS A 117 -11.07 -12.79 6.42
N TYR A 118 -10.50 -12.12 5.42
CA TYR A 118 -10.84 -10.75 5.04
C TYR A 118 -11.20 -10.63 3.55
N PRO A 119 -12.10 -11.47 3.01
CA PRO A 119 -12.34 -11.53 1.57
C PRO A 119 -12.75 -10.20 0.96
N GLY A 120 -13.51 -9.36 1.68
CA GLY A 120 -13.93 -8.05 1.19
C GLY A 120 -12.77 -7.10 0.87
N MET A 121 -11.67 -7.17 1.63
CA MET A 121 -10.47 -6.37 1.38
C MET A 121 -9.79 -6.80 0.06
N PHE A 122 -9.63 -8.10 -0.14
CA PHE A 122 -8.94 -8.63 -1.32
C PHE A 122 -9.79 -8.61 -2.59
N ALA A 123 -11.11 -8.68 -2.46
CA ALA A 123 -12.03 -8.69 -3.59
C ALA A 123 -12.02 -7.37 -4.38
N SER A 124 -11.76 -6.24 -3.74
CA SER A 124 -11.74 -4.91 -4.35
C SER A 124 -10.36 -4.45 -4.80
N ALA A 125 -9.31 -5.24 -4.57
CA ALA A 125 -7.94 -4.85 -4.87
C ALA A 125 -7.62 -4.99 -6.37
N ASP A 126 -7.00 -3.96 -6.96
CA ASP A 126 -6.41 -4.03 -8.31
C ASP A 126 -5.12 -4.82 -8.33
N ALA A 127 -4.42 -4.89 -7.19
CA ALA A 127 -3.23 -5.71 -6.98
C ALA A 127 -3.04 -6.07 -5.50
N VAL A 128 -2.32 -7.16 -5.27
CA VAL A 128 -1.90 -7.57 -3.93
C VAL A 128 -0.38 -7.66 -3.87
N VAL A 129 0.21 -7.01 -2.88
CA VAL A 129 1.64 -7.11 -2.57
C VAL A 129 1.80 -7.98 -1.33
N LEU A 130 2.52 -9.09 -1.45
CA LEU A 130 2.95 -9.91 -0.31
C LEU A 130 4.36 -9.49 0.10
N ASN A 131 4.44 -8.66 1.11
CA ASN A 131 5.71 -8.09 1.59
C ASN A 131 6.43 -9.02 2.58
N LYS A 132 7.70 -8.72 2.83
CA LYS A 132 8.59 -9.43 3.78
C LYS A 132 8.83 -10.88 3.39
N VAL A 133 8.92 -11.19 2.08
CA VAL A 133 9.22 -12.57 1.63
C VAL A 133 10.61 -13.04 2.05
N ASP A 134 11.48 -12.13 2.45
CA ASP A 134 12.81 -12.43 3.00
C ASP A 134 12.80 -13.16 4.35
N VAL A 135 11.61 -13.30 4.98
CA VAL A 135 11.44 -14.06 6.22
C VAL A 135 10.59 -15.33 6.05
N LEU A 136 10.31 -15.75 4.81
CA LEU A 136 9.53 -16.96 4.52
C LEU A 136 10.06 -18.21 5.23
N GLU A 137 11.39 -18.35 5.32
CA GLU A 137 12.02 -19.50 5.97
C GLU A 137 11.85 -19.51 7.50
N VAL A 138 11.47 -18.39 8.09
CA VAL A 138 11.33 -18.20 9.54
C VAL A 138 9.88 -18.40 9.99
N PHE A 139 8.93 -18.14 9.11
CA PHE A 139 7.50 -18.23 9.40
C PHE A 139 6.86 -19.41 8.69
N ASP A 140 5.90 -20.03 9.34
CA ASP A 140 5.02 -21.03 8.71
C ASP A 140 4.04 -20.32 7.77
N PHE A 141 4.50 -20.06 6.54
CA PHE A 141 3.74 -19.34 5.52
C PHE A 141 3.72 -20.14 4.21
N ASP A 142 2.55 -20.60 3.80
CA ASP A 142 2.30 -21.25 2.52
C ASP A 142 1.85 -20.21 1.50
N VAL A 143 2.75 -19.83 0.58
CA VAL A 143 2.49 -18.88 -0.50
C VAL A 143 1.41 -19.37 -1.46
N ASP A 144 1.38 -20.67 -1.74
CA ASP A 144 0.37 -21.26 -2.64
C ASP A 144 -1.01 -21.28 -1.99
N TYR A 145 -1.08 -21.50 -0.68
CA TYR A 145 -2.34 -21.39 0.06
C TYR A 145 -2.87 -19.95 0.01
N PHE A 146 -2.00 -18.97 0.27
CA PHE A 146 -2.36 -17.55 0.15
C PHE A 146 -2.85 -17.21 -1.26
N ARG A 147 -2.13 -17.67 -2.30
CA ARG A 147 -2.50 -17.45 -3.71
C ARG A 147 -3.85 -18.09 -4.04
N ARG A 148 -4.11 -19.32 -3.60
CA ARG A 148 -5.42 -19.96 -3.78
C ARG A 148 -6.54 -19.15 -3.15
N GLY A 149 -6.34 -18.64 -1.93
CA GLY A 149 -7.32 -17.78 -1.25
C GLY A 149 -7.58 -16.48 -2.02
N LEU A 150 -6.53 -15.84 -2.52
CA LEU A 150 -6.67 -14.64 -3.36
C LEU A 150 -7.46 -14.96 -4.64
N THR A 151 -7.08 -16.01 -5.38
CA THR A 151 -7.76 -16.40 -6.63
C THR A 151 -9.23 -16.72 -6.43
N MET A 152 -9.62 -17.24 -5.27
CA MET A 152 -11.03 -17.51 -4.95
C MET A 152 -11.88 -16.24 -4.81
N VAL A 153 -11.30 -15.15 -4.31
CA VAL A 153 -12.02 -13.90 -4.05
C VAL A 153 -11.79 -12.84 -5.14
N ASN A 154 -10.63 -12.89 -5.81
CA ASN A 154 -10.26 -11.96 -6.86
C ASN A 154 -9.26 -12.63 -7.82
N PRO A 155 -9.74 -13.35 -8.86
CA PRO A 155 -8.89 -14.09 -9.80
C PRO A 155 -8.05 -13.17 -10.71
N ASP A 156 -8.45 -11.91 -10.86
CA ASP A 156 -7.82 -10.96 -11.78
C ASP A 156 -6.70 -10.14 -11.12
N ALA A 157 -6.66 -10.08 -9.78
CA ALA A 157 -5.64 -9.33 -9.07
C ALA A 157 -4.26 -10.02 -9.13
N PRO A 158 -3.24 -9.37 -9.71
CA PRO A 158 -1.88 -9.89 -9.66
C PRO A 158 -1.35 -9.91 -8.22
N LEU A 159 -0.55 -10.92 -7.92
CA LEU A 159 0.16 -11.06 -6.64
C LEU A 159 1.65 -10.79 -6.84
N PHE A 160 2.20 -9.81 -6.12
CA PHE A 160 3.60 -9.44 -6.12
C PHE A 160 4.27 -9.84 -4.79
N PRO A 161 4.98 -10.99 -4.74
CA PRO A 161 5.83 -11.32 -3.61
C PRO A 161 7.06 -10.41 -3.60
N VAL A 162 7.24 -9.60 -2.54
CA VAL A 162 8.32 -8.62 -2.47
C VAL A 162 9.01 -8.62 -1.10
N SER A 163 10.21 -8.09 -1.08
CA SER A 163 10.87 -7.66 0.15
C SER A 163 11.36 -6.22 0.00
N CYS A 164 10.73 -5.30 0.71
CA CYS A 164 11.19 -3.91 0.77
C CYS A 164 12.60 -3.81 1.37
N ARG A 165 13.02 -4.78 2.18
CA ARG A 165 14.35 -4.81 2.82
C ARG A 165 15.46 -5.22 1.86
N THR A 166 15.25 -6.28 1.08
CA THR A 166 16.28 -6.84 0.17
C THR A 166 16.15 -6.35 -1.26
N GLY A 167 14.98 -5.83 -1.63
CA GLY A 167 14.65 -5.44 -2.99
C GLY A 167 14.09 -6.57 -3.86
N ALA A 168 13.98 -7.79 -3.34
CA ALA A 168 13.42 -8.92 -4.09
C ALA A 168 11.99 -8.60 -4.56
N GLY A 169 11.66 -8.92 -5.83
CA GLY A 169 10.35 -8.71 -6.44
C GLY A 169 9.95 -7.24 -6.70
N MET A 170 10.72 -6.28 -6.18
CA MET A 170 10.37 -4.85 -6.28
C MET A 170 10.42 -4.30 -7.72
N ALA A 171 11.25 -4.88 -8.59
CA ALA A 171 11.33 -4.44 -9.99
C ALA A 171 10.04 -4.76 -10.77
N GLU A 172 9.48 -5.96 -10.57
CA GLU A 172 8.22 -6.37 -11.20
C GLU A 172 7.03 -5.54 -10.70
N TRP A 173 6.98 -5.30 -9.40
CA TRP A 173 6.00 -4.43 -8.79
C TRP A 173 6.06 -3.00 -9.36
N ALA A 174 7.26 -2.38 -9.38
CA ALA A 174 7.46 -1.03 -9.91
C ALA A 174 7.11 -0.95 -11.41
N ALA A 175 7.49 -1.93 -12.21
CA ALA A 175 7.16 -1.99 -13.64
C ALA A 175 5.63 -2.08 -13.85
N TRP A 176 4.93 -2.89 -13.05
CA TRP A 176 3.48 -3.00 -13.11
C TRP A 176 2.79 -1.67 -12.77
N LEU A 177 3.28 -0.97 -11.76
CA LEU A 177 2.74 0.34 -11.36
C LEU A 177 2.97 1.40 -12.46
N LEU A 178 4.18 1.46 -13.03
CA LEU A 178 4.54 2.42 -14.09
C LEU A 178 3.69 2.25 -15.36
N GLN A 179 3.28 1.02 -15.71
CA GLN A 179 2.40 0.77 -16.85
C GLN A 179 0.99 1.38 -16.69
N ARG A 180 0.65 1.87 -15.52
CA ARG A 180 -0.64 2.47 -15.18
C ARG A 180 -0.58 3.98 -15.01
N LEU A 181 0.61 4.56 -15.07
CA LEU A 181 0.81 5.99 -15.21
C LEU A 181 0.63 6.35 -16.69
N VAL A 182 -0.57 6.69 -17.09
CA VAL A 182 -0.90 7.03 -18.48
C VAL A 182 -1.17 8.52 -18.59
#